data_13a70995e091778f894b209a9798b0b8
#
_entry.id   13a70995e091778f894b209a9798b0b8
#
_cell.length_a   1.000
_cell.length_b   1.000
_cell.length_c   1.000
_cell.angle_alpha   90.00
_cell.angle_beta   90.00
_cell.angle_gamma   90.00
#
_symmetry.space_group_name_H-M   'P 1'
#
loop_
_entity.id
_entity.type
_entity.pdbx_description
1 polymer ?
#
loop_
_entity_poly.entity_id
_entity_poly.type
_entity_poly.pdbx_seq_one_letter_code
_entity_poly.pdbx_strand_id
1 'polypeptide(L)'
;LVWGASGSVGSWTVQLGAHLGFQVIGVCSEKNFDYVKGLGAWAVLDRRDSLETLAAQLKDITGGKLQHAVDTIGQESAELCAALLGKSLPSKSKMLSTLAGEPDPASVPEGVLVKQVLLGTALQDAELANFLGQFTSGFQPSLDSGLLKAGHVTVLGDLTTVKDGLCRLKAGEVSGTKLVVRLG
;
A
#
# COMPACT_ATOMS: atom_id res chain seq x y z
N LEU A 1 0.73 7.15 -5.37
CA LEU A 1 -0.53 6.55 -4.92
C LEU A 1 -0.26 5.22 -4.23
N VAL A 2 -0.90 4.94 -3.09
CA VAL A 2 -0.85 3.63 -2.40
C VAL A 2 -2.27 3.11 -2.24
N TRP A 3 -2.62 2.05 -2.95
CA TRP A 3 -3.91 1.39 -2.80
C TRP A 3 -3.86 0.34 -1.70
N GLY A 4 -4.85 0.32 -0.81
CA GLY A 4 -4.81 -0.49 0.41
C GLY A 4 -3.97 0.12 1.53
N ALA A 5 -3.87 1.45 1.56
CA ALA A 5 -2.99 2.24 2.43
C ALA A 5 -3.13 1.94 3.94
N SER A 6 -4.29 1.47 4.40
CA SER A 6 -4.52 1.10 5.81
C SER A 6 -4.18 -0.37 6.12
N GLY A 7 -3.84 -1.17 5.11
CA GLY A 7 -3.43 -2.56 5.28
C GLY A 7 -2.00 -2.69 5.82
N SER A 8 -1.59 -3.92 6.14
CA SER A 8 -0.27 -4.17 6.73
C SER A 8 0.86 -3.68 5.82
N VAL A 9 0.87 -4.05 4.55
CA VAL A 9 1.90 -3.61 3.60
C VAL A 9 1.71 -2.14 3.21
N GLY A 10 0.45 -1.73 2.94
CA GLY A 10 0.14 -0.35 2.54
C GLY A 10 0.57 0.69 3.57
N SER A 11 0.36 0.41 4.87
CA SER A 11 0.75 1.32 5.95
C SER A 11 2.28 1.53 6.03
N TRP A 12 3.07 0.51 5.76
CA TRP A 12 4.53 0.63 5.63
C TRP A 12 4.93 1.38 4.36
N THR A 13 4.25 1.11 3.24
CA THR A 13 4.50 1.83 1.97
C THR A 13 4.23 3.32 2.12
N VAL A 14 3.16 3.71 2.81
CA VAL A 14 2.86 5.12 3.10
C VAL A 14 3.98 5.77 3.91
N GLN A 15 4.41 5.16 5.01
CA GLN A 15 5.43 5.71 5.88
C GLN A 15 6.79 5.84 5.17
N LEU A 16 7.22 4.79 4.50
CA LEU A 16 8.50 4.78 3.78
C LEU A 16 8.49 5.78 2.63
N GLY A 17 7.40 5.86 1.87
CA GLY A 17 7.26 6.84 0.81
C GLY A 17 7.32 8.28 1.33
N ALA A 18 6.60 8.59 2.41
CA ALA A 18 6.65 9.90 3.04
C ALA A 18 8.05 10.24 3.57
N HIS A 19 8.72 9.27 4.21
CA HIS A 19 10.08 9.44 4.72
C HIS A 19 11.11 9.69 3.60
N LEU A 20 10.90 9.08 2.43
CA LEU A 20 11.73 9.29 1.23
C LEU A 20 11.40 10.62 0.50
N GLY A 21 10.48 11.42 1.03
CA GLY A 21 10.13 12.74 0.49
C GLY A 21 9.03 12.72 -0.59
N PHE A 22 8.36 11.59 -0.80
CA PHE A 22 7.24 11.54 -1.72
C PHE A 22 5.97 12.16 -1.09
N GLN A 23 5.20 12.86 -1.89
CA GLN A 23 3.84 13.25 -1.54
C GLN A 23 2.92 12.03 -1.73
N VAL A 24 2.75 11.26 -0.68
CA VAL A 24 2.01 9.99 -0.72
C VAL A 24 0.52 10.24 -0.62
N ILE A 25 -0.25 9.68 -1.55
CA ILE A 25 -1.71 9.68 -1.53
C ILE A 25 -2.17 8.25 -1.20
N GLY A 26 -2.86 8.08 -0.08
CA GLY A 26 -3.38 6.79 0.35
C GLY A 26 -4.81 6.56 -0.14
N VAL A 27 -5.12 5.37 -0.67
CA VAL A 27 -6.49 4.94 -0.94
C VAL A 27 -6.90 3.88 0.07
N CYS A 28 -7.95 4.15 0.84
CA CYS A 28 -8.46 3.26 1.88
C CYS A 28 -9.94 3.52 2.16
N SER A 29 -10.54 2.81 3.11
CA SER A 29 -11.88 3.14 3.59
C SER A 29 -11.85 4.40 4.45
N GLU A 30 -12.89 5.24 4.36
CA GLU A 30 -13.02 6.52 5.07
C GLU A 30 -12.71 6.42 6.57
N LYS A 31 -13.19 5.38 7.24
CA LYS A 31 -12.91 5.13 8.68
C LYS A 31 -11.42 5.03 9.05
N ASN A 32 -10.55 4.85 8.06
CA ASN A 32 -9.10 4.76 8.25
C ASN A 32 -8.34 6.03 7.80
N PHE A 33 -9.03 7.09 7.41
CA PHE A 33 -8.40 8.30 6.88
C PHE A 33 -7.42 8.93 7.86
N ASP A 34 -7.84 9.12 9.10
CA ASP A 34 -7.00 9.73 10.14
C ASP A 34 -5.79 8.86 10.47
N TYR A 35 -5.98 7.53 10.49
CA TYR A 35 -4.88 6.59 10.64
C TYR A 35 -3.85 6.75 9.53
N VAL A 36 -4.27 6.71 8.27
CA VAL A 36 -3.37 6.79 7.10
C VAL A 36 -2.69 8.16 7.02
N LYS A 37 -3.41 9.26 7.33
CA LYS A 37 -2.80 10.60 7.47
C LYS A 37 -1.75 10.64 8.58
N GLY A 38 -2.04 10.03 9.73
CA GLY A 38 -1.12 9.91 10.86
C GLY A 38 0.16 9.12 10.57
N LEU A 39 0.17 8.33 9.48
CA LEU A 39 1.34 7.63 8.97
C LEU A 39 2.19 8.49 8.00
N GLY A 40 1.77 9.69 7.68
CA GLY A 40 2.48 10.61 6.79
C GLY A 40 1.89 10.72 5.38
N ALA A 41 0.69 10.18 5.12
CA ALA A 41 0.03 10.42 3.84
C ALA A 41 -0.32 11.91 3.70
N TRP A 42 0.07 12.50 2.56
CA TRP A 42 -0.24 13.89 2.22
C TRP A 42 -1.73 14.10 1.94
N ALA A 43 -2.37 13.11 1.31
CA ALA A 43 -3.80 13.08 1.08
C ALA A 43 -4.33 11.64 1.19
N VAL A 44 -5.65 11.50 1.39
CA VAL A 44 -6.34 10.21 1.41
C VAL A 44 -7.60 10.27 0.59
N LEU A 45 -7.94 9.18 -0.11
CA LEU A 45 -9.09 9.04 -0.98
C LEU A 45 -9.89 7.79 -0.57
N ASP A 46 -11.21 7.83 -0.77
CA ASP A 46 -12.06 6.68 -0.47
C ASP A 46 -11.99 5.64 -1.60
N ARG A 47 -11.67 4.41 -1.23
CA ARG A 47 -11.62 3.27 -2.17
C ARG A 47 -12.97 2.95 -2.84
N ARG A 48 -14.08 3.50 -2.31
CA ARG A 48 -15.45 3.31 -2.84
C ARG A 48 -15.81 4.34 -3.92
N ASP A 49 -15.01 5.39 -4.07
CA ASP A 49 -15.24 6.38 -5.11
C ASP A 49 -15.08 5.78 -6.51
N SER A 50 -15.83 6.28 -7.48
CA SER A 50 -15.70 5.84 -8.86
C SER A 50 -14.31 6.20 -9.43
N LEU A 51 -13.90 5.49 -10.48
CA LEU A 51 -12.65 5.79 -11.19
C LEU A 51 -12.58 7.25 -11.66
N GLU A 52 -13.71 7.80 -12.11
CA GLU A 52 -13.81 9.18 -12.57
C GLU A 52 -13.64 10.16 -11.41
N THR A 53 -14.26 9.89 -10.26
CA THR A 53 -14.13 10.69 -9.06
C THR A 53 -12.69 10.68 -8.56
N LEU A 54 -12.08 9.50 -8.44
CA LEU A 54 -10.68 9.36 -8.03
C LEU A 54 -9.73 10.08 -9.00
N ALA A 55 -9.96 9.97 -10.31
CA ALA A 55 -9.15 10.64 -11.30
C ALA A 55 -9.26 12.17 -11.21
N ALA A 56 -10.46 12.72 -10.96
CA ALA A 56 -10.66 14.15 -10.76
C ALA A 56 -9.94 14.64 -9.50
N GLN A 57 -10.15 13.95 -8.36
CA GLN A 57 -9.49 14.27 -7.09
C GLN A 57 -7.96 14.22 -7.23
N LEU A 58 -7.42 13.17 -7.89
CA LEU A 58 -5.97 13.05 -8.13
C LEU A 58 -5.44 14.16 -9.01
N LYS A 59 -6.20 14.57 -10.04
CA LYS A 59 -5.83 15.70 -10.89
C LYS A 59 -5.76 17.00 -10.08
N ASP A 60 -6.72 17.25 -9.20
CA ASP A 60 -6.76 18.46 -8.37
C ASP A 60 -5.59 18.45 -7.36
N ILE A 61 -5.33 17.31 -6.72
CA ILE A 61 -4.27 17.16 -5.72
C ILE A 61 -2.88 17.26 -6.36
N THR A 62 -2.65 16.60 -7.50
CA THR A 62 -1.30 16.44 -8.10
C THR A 62 -1.03 17.38 -9.28
N GLY A 63 -2.00 18.18 -9.69
CA GLY A 63 -1.94 18.88 -10.97
C GLY A 63 -1.85 17.90 -12.18
N GLY A 64 -2.37 16.68 -12.02
CA GLY A 64 -2.32 15.62 -13.02
C GLY A 64 -0.97 14.88 -13.13
N LYS A 65 -0.04 15.06 -12.20
CA LYS A 65 1.32 14.52 -12.27
C LYS A 65 1.53 13.23 -11.48
N LEU A 66 0.55 12.31 -11.48
CA LEU A 66 0.74 10.99 -10.86
C LEU A 66 1.71 10.13 -11.71
N GLN A 67 2.80 9.67 -11.10
CA GLN A 67 3.83 8.89 -11.77
C GLN A 67 3.99 7.47 -11.21
N HIS A 68 3.72 7.28 -9.92
CA HIS A 68 3.92 6.00 -9.25
C HIS A 68 2.65 5.56 -8.53
N ALA A 69 2.32 4.29 -8.66
CA ALA A 69 1.29 3.64 -7.85
C ALA A 69 1.82 2.33 -7.28
N VAL A 70 1.39 2.01 -6.07
CA VAL A 70 1.64 0.73 -5.41
C VAL A 70 0.29 0.13 -5.06
N ASP A 71 -0.01 -1.04 -5.61
CA ASP A 71 -1.18 -1.82 -5.22
C ASP A 71 -0.78 -2.92 -4.23
N THR A 72 -1.51 -3.03 -3.12
CA THR A 72 -1.25 -4.00 -2.06
C THR A 72 -2.42 -4.96 -1.82
N ILE A 73 -3.42 -4.96 -2.70
CA ILE A 73 -4.69 -5.66 -2.51
C ILE A 73 -4.88 -6.81 -3.50
N GLY A 74 -4.82 -6.54 -4.82
CA GLY A 74 -5.03 -7.57 -5.82
C GLY A 74 -5.33 -7.05 -7.21
N GLN A 75 -5.69 -7.96 -8.13
CA GLN A 75 -5.82 -7.67 -9.55
C GLN A 75 -6.77 -6.49 -9.85
N GLU A 76 -7.99 -6.51 -9.31
CA GLU A 76 -8.99 -5.46 -9.59
C GLU A 76 -8.50 -4.05 -9.20
N SER A 77 -7.84 -3.93 -8.06
CA SER A 77 -7.27 -2.66 -7.60
C SER A 77 -6.02 -2.27 -8.38
N ALA A 78 -5.24 -3.24 -8.85
CA ALA A 78 -4.11 -2.99 -9.75
C ALA A 78 -4.58 -2.41 -11.10
N GLU A 79 -5.69 -2.91 -11.65
CA GLU A 79 -6.32 -2.37 -12.86
C GLU A 79 -6.80 -0.92 -12.66
N LEU A 80 -7.41 -0.61 -11.51
CA LEU A 80 -7.79 0.76 -11.15
C LEU A 80 -6.55 1.68 -11.05
N CYS A 81 -5.49 1.21 -10.41
CA CYS A 81 -4.22 1.96 -10.32
C CYS A 81 -3.61 2.22 -11.71
N ALA A 82 -3.60 1.22 -12.59
CA ALA A 82 -3.13 1.37 -13.96
C ALA A 82 -3.95 2.41 -14.74
N ALA A 83 -5.28 2.34 -14.64
CA ALA A 83 -6.18 3.29 -15.27
C ALA A 83 -5.98 4.73 -14.76
N LEU A 84 -5.79 4.93 -13.44
CA LEU A 84 -5.50 6.24 -12.84
C LEU A 84 -4.15 6.80 -13.32
N LEU A 85 -3.12 5.96 -13.43
CA LEU A 85 -1.85 6.35 -14.05
C LEU A 85 -2.03 6.74 -15.51
N GLY A 86 -2.84 5.99 -16.27
CA GLY A 86 -3.16 6.30 -17.67
C GLY A 86 -3.82 7.67 -17.85
N LYS A 87 -4.72 8.05 -16.94
CA LYS A 87 -5.42 9.35 -16.94
C LYS A 87 -4.53 10.54 -16.52
N SER A 88 -3.34 10.30 -16.00
CA SER A 88 -2.38 11.35 -15.64
C SER A 88 -1.71 11.98 -16.84
N LEU A 89 -1.18 13.20 -16.68
CA LEU A 89 -0.40 13.87 -17.72
C LEU A 89 0.76 12.98 -18.23
N PRO A 90 1.15 13.10 -19.51
CA PRO A 90 2.26 12.34 -20.05
C PRO A 90 3.53 12.51 -19.21
N SER A 91 4.18 11.42 -18.88
CA SER A 91 5.45 11.37 -18.14
C SER A 91 6.36 10.34 -18.80
N LYS A 92 7.70 10.56 -18.69
CA LYS A 92 8.70 9.63 -19.24
C LYS A 92 8.66 8.24 -18.59
N SER A 93 8.15 8.16 -17.38
CA SER A 93 7.98 6.87 -16.69
C SER A 93 6.78 6.93 -15.75
N LYS A 94 5.79 6.10 -16.02
CA LYS A 94 4.71 5.79 -15.08
C LYS A 94 4.89 4.36 -14.64
N MET A 95 4.90 4.10 -13.33
CA MET A 95 5.14 2.78 -12.80
C MET A 95 4.06 2.36 -11.82
N LEU A 96 3.53 1.18 -12.03
CA LEU A 96 2.68 0.46 -11.10
C LEU A 96 3.47 -0.70 -10.50
N SER A 97 3.62 -0.72 -9.19
CA SER A 97 4.13 -1.87 -8.45
C SER A 97 2.97 -2.64 -7.83
N THR A 98 2.90 -3.96 -8.04
CA THR A 98 1.85 -4.83 -7.50
C THR A 98 2.44 -5.90 -6.59
N LEU A 99 1.70 -6.27 -5.53
CA LEU A 99 2.15 -7.29 -4.58
C LEU A 99 1.27 -8.54 -4.57
N ALA A 100 -0.05 -8.40 -4.80
CA ALA A 100 -1.01 -9.49 -4.62
C ALA A 100 -1.70 -9.93 -5.91
N GLY A 101 -1.39 -9.33 -7.04
CA GLY A 101 -1.92 -9.68 -8.36
C GLY A 101 -1.53 -8.63 -9.40
N GLU A 102 -1.35 -9.05 -10.64
CA GLU A 102 -1.09 -8.17 -11.76
C GLU A 102 -2.40 -7.80 -12.46
N PRO A 103 -2.52 -6.59 -13.04
CA PRO A 103 -3.65 -6.25 -13.90
C PRO A 103 -3.63 -7.09 -15.16
N ASP A 104 -4.77 -7.28 -15.80
CA ASP A 104 -4.82 -7.85 -17.15
C ASP A 104 -3.94 -6.97 -18.08
N PRO A 105 -2.95 -7.55 -18.77
CA PRO A 105 -2.11 -6.79 -19.70
C PRO A 105 -2.91 -5.97 -20.72
N ALA A 106 -4.09 -6.43 -21.14
CA ALA A 106 -4.97 -5.71 -22.05
C ALA A 106 -5.61 -4.45 -21.43
N SER A 107 -5.67 -4.38 -20.09
CA SER A 107 -6.20 -3.23 -19.34
C SER A 107 -5.16 -2.18 -19.01
N VAL A 108 -3.87 -2.47 -19.23
CA VAL A 108 -2.78 -1.54 -18.90
C VAL A 108 -2.62 -0.48 -19.97
N PRO A 109 -2.78 0.82 -19.65
CA PRO A 109 -2.61 1.89 -20.59
C PRO A 109 -1.18 1.98 -21.13
N GLU A 110 -1.05 2.44 -22.39
CA GLU A 110 0.26 2.69 -22.99
C GLU A 110 1.12 3.63 -22.12
N GLY A 111 2.40 3.31 -21.98
CA GLY A 111 3.35 4.10 -21.19
C GLY A 111 3.30 3.83 -19.68
N VAL A 112 2.48 2.89 -19.20
CA VAL A 112 2.50 2.41 -17.82
C VAL A 112 3.30 1.11 -17.72
N LEU A 113 4.42 1.17 -17.01
CA LEU A 113 5.21 -0.03 -16.68
C LEU A 113 4.62 -0.72 -15.45
N VAL A 114 4.31 -1.99 -15.56
CA VAL A 114 3.87 -2.81 -14.42
C VAL A 114 5.04 -3.65 -13.92
N LYS A 115 5.26 -3.65 -12.61
CA LYS A 115 6.27 -4.48 -11.95
C LYS A 115 5.65 -5.21 -10.76
N GLN A 116 5.60 -6.52 -10.85
CA GLN A 116 5.23 -7.35 -9.70
C GLN A 116 6.42 -7.45 -8.74
N VAL A 117 6.16 -7.25 -7.46
CA VAL A 117 7.14 -7.37 -6.37
C VAL A 117 6.88 -8.66 -5.62
N LEU A 118 7.76 -9.63 -5.77
CA LEU A 118 7.70 -10.92 -5.09
C LEU A 118 8.86 -11.03 -4.10
N LEU A 119 8.55 -11.19 -2.82
CA LEU A 119 9.58 -11.28 -1.77
C LEU A 119 10.56 -12.46 -2.02
N GLY A 120 10.05 -13.58 -2.56
CA GLY A 120 10.88 -14.74 -2.87
C GLY A 120 11.98 -14.46 -3.90
N THR A 121 11.73 -13.59 -4.88
CA THR A 121 12.74 -13.22 -5.89
C THR A 121 13.75 -12.21 -5.35
N ALA A 122 13.39 -11.43 -4.34
CA ALA A 122 14.27 -10.45 -3.71
C ALA A 122 15.51 -11.10 -3.08
N LEU A 123 15.39 -12.34 -2.61
CA LEU A 123 16.52 -13.08 -2.02
C LEU A 123 17.44 -13.71 -3.09
N GLN A 124 17.00 -13.76 -4.35
CA GLN A 124 17.79 -14.31 -5.48
C GLN A 124 18.57 -13.20 -6.20
N ASP A 125 18.22 -11.94 -5.99
CA ASP A 125 18.91 -10.77 -6.52
C ASP A 125 19.89 -10.24 -5.46
N ALA A 126 21.19 -10.30 -5.75
CA ALA A 126 22.24 -9.92 -4.79
C ALA A 126 22.18 -8.43 -4.40
N GLU A 127 21.81 -7.53 -5.30
CA GLU A 127 21.67 -6.09 -5.03
C GLU A 127 20.47 -5.84 -4.12
N LEU A 128 19.34 -6.47 -4.41
CA LEU A 128 18.14 -6.36 -3.60
C LEU A 128 18.31 -7.02 -2.23
N ALA A 129 19.00 -8.18 -2.15
CA ALA A 129 19.33 -8.83 -0.88
C ALA A 129 20.23 -7.95 -0.01
N ASN A 130 21.23 -7.28 -0.60
CA ASN A 130 22.09 -6.33 0.12
C ASN A 130 21.28 -5.12 0.61
N PHE A 131 20.41 -4.55 -0.22
CA PHE A 131 19.50 -3.46 0.18
C PHE A 131 18.62 -3.88 1.36
N LEU A 132 18.01 -5.07 1.31
CA LEU A 132 17.17 -5.59 2.40
C LEU A 132 17.99 -5.77 3.70
N GLY A 133 19.22 -6.25 3.60
CA GLY A 133 20.12 -6.37 4.76
C GLY A 133 20.42 -5.02 5.41
N GLN A 134 20.71 -3.99 4.61
CA GLN A 134 20.93 -2.63 5.11
C GLN A 134 19.64 -2.02 5.69
N PHE A 135 18.51 -2.20 5.02
CA PHE A 135 17.21 -1.72 5.50
C PHE A 135 16.83 -2.35 6.84
N THR A 136 16.98 -3.68 6.98
CA THR A 136 16.62 -4.38 8.21
C THR A 136 17.49 -3.98 9.40
N SER A 137 18.75 -3.65 9.18
CA SER A 137 19.65 -3.16 10.25
C SER A 137 19.23 -1.80 10.80
N GLY A 138 18.63 -0.93 9.97
CA GLY A 138 18.10 0.38 10.36
C GLY A 138 16.67 0.36 10.88
N PHE A 139 15.97 -0.77 10.80
CA PHE A 139 14.53 -0.84 11.06
C PHE A 139 14.17 -0.62 12.54
N GLN A 140 14.85 -1.32 13.47
CA GLN A 140 14.59 -1.16 14.90
C GLN A 140 14.91 0.25 15.40
N PRO A 141 16.05 0.87 15.07
CA PRO A 141 16.32 2.27 15.40
C PRO A 141 15.26 3.24 14.88
N SER A 142 14.68 2.97 13.71
CA SER A 142 13.62 3.81 13.14
C SER A 142 12.30 3.69 13.91
N LEU A 143 11.98 2.52 14.46
CA LEU A 143 10.85 2.34 15.38
C LEU A 143 11.10 3.03 16.73
N ASP A 144 12.28 2.86 17.31
CA ASP A 144 12.63 3.40 18.62
C ASP A 144 12.63 4.94 18.63
N SER A 145 13.04 5.54 17.51
CA SER A 145 13.00 7.00 17.33
C SER A 145 11.61 7.55 17.00
N GLY A 146 10.62 6.68 16.75
CA GLY A 146 9.28 7.08 16.30
C GLY A 146 9.20 7.55 14.84
N LEU A 147 10.29 7.41 14.09
CA LEU A 147 10.33 7.71 12.65
C LEU A 147 9.37 6.80 11.87
N LEU A 148 9.37 5.52 12.23
CA LEU A 148 8.40 4.54 11.75
C LEU A 148 7.49 4.12 12.91
N LYS A 149 6.21 3.96 12.63
CA LYS A 149 5.18 3.57 13.61
C LYS A 149 4.74 2.14 13.34
N ALA A 150 4.71 1.32 14.37
CA ALA A 150 4.11 -0.01 14.27
C ALA A 150 2.61 0.10 13.89
N GLY A 151 2.13 -0.84 13.10
CA GLY A 151 0.71 -0.91 12.74
C GLY A 151 -0.18 -1.23 13.94
N HIS A 152 -1.46 -0.90 13.84
CA HIS A 152 -2.42 -1.25 14.87
C HIS A 152 -2.56 -2.77 15.01
N VAL A 153 -2.64 -3.22 16.25
CA VAL A 153 -2.77 -4.64 16.61
C VAL A 153 -4.02 -4.83 17.46
N THR A 154 -4.81 -5.83 17.12
CA THR A 154 -5.94 -6.31 17.93
C THR A 154 -5.59 -7.68 18.47
N VAL A 155 -5.42 -7.80 19.77
CA VAL A 155 -5.17 -9.08 20.43
C VAL A 155 -6.50 -9.81 20.64
N LEU A 156 -6.65 -10.99 20.06
CA LEU A 156 -7.86 -11.82 20.16
C LEU A 156 -7.88 -12.68 21.43
N GLY A 157 -6.73 -13.03 21.96
CA GLY A 157 -6.56 -13.97 23.07
C GLY A 157 -5.43 -14.95 22.79
N ASP A 158 -5.66 -16.22 23.09
CA ASP A 158 -4.72 -17.33 22.88
C ASP A 158 -4.98 -18.09 21.55
N LEU A 159 -4.31 -19.23 21.36
CA LEU A 159 -4.43 -20.06 20.16
C LEU A 159 -5.86 -20.55 19.87
N THR A 160 -6.72 -20.65 20.88
CA THR A 160 -8.12 -21.11 20.68
C THR A 160 -8.94 -20.13 19.87
N THR A 161 -8.53 -18.85 19.82
CA THR A 161 -9.21 -17.75 19.10
C THR A 161 -8.78 -17.61 17.64
N VAL A 162 -7.81 -18.41 17.16
CA VAL A 162 -7.31 -18.33 15.77
C VAL A 162 -8.42 -18.54 14.76
N LYS A 163 -9.28 -19.53 14.96
CA LYS A 163 -10.40 -19.84 14.06
C LYS A 163 -11.36 -18.65 13.94
N ASP A 164 -11.69 -18.02 15.05
CA ASP A 164 -12.52 -16.80 15.07
C ASP A 164 -11.87 -15.67 14.27
N GLY A 165 -10.58 -15.41 14.51
CA GLY A 165 -9.82 -14.41 13.77
C GLY A 165 -9.83 -14.65 12.26
N LEU A 166 -9.67 -15.90 11.80
CA LEU A 166 -9.75 -16.25 10.39
C LEU A 166 -11.16 -16.07 9.81
N CYS A 167 -12.20 -16.38 10.57
CA CYS A 167 -13.58 -16.13 10.14
C CYS A 167 -13.84 -14.63 9.97
N ARG A 168 -13.39 -13.79 10.89
CA ARG A 168 -13.51 -12.33 10.81
C ARG A 168 -12.75 -11.74 9.62
N LEU A 169 -11.54 -12.25 9.34
CA LEU A 169 -10.79 -11.87 8.14
C LEU A 169 -11.56 -12.23 6.86
N LYS A 170 -12.08 -13.45 6.78
CA LYS A 170 -12.88 -13.92 5.65
C LYS A 170 -14.17 -13.12 5.46
N ALA A 171 -14.81 -12.70 6.55
CA ALA A 171 -16.01 -11.86 6.54
C ALA A 171 -15.73 -10.38 6.19
N GLY A 172 -14.46 -9.96 6.01
CA GLY A 172 -14.10 -8.56 5.74
C GLY A 172 -14.29 -7.61 6.92
N GLU A 173 -14.41 -8.14 8.13
CA GLU A 173 -14.63 -7.35 9.35
C GLU A 173 -13.36 -6.69 9.89
N VAL A 174 -12.18 -7.11 9.40
CA VAL A 174 -10.88 -6.61 9.85
C VAL A 174 -10.39 -5.49 8.92
N SER A 175 -10.12 -4.33 9.48
CA SER A 175 -9.71 -3.16 8.71
C SER A 175 -8.79 -2.25 9.52
N GLY A 176 -7.65 -1.87 8.98
CA GLY A 176 -6.70 -0.95 9.62
C GLY A 176 -6.01 -1.51 10.86
N THR A 177 -6.10 -2.82 11.10
CA THR A 177 -5.47 -3.50 12.22
C THR A 177 -4.99 -4.90 11.83
N LYS A 178 -4.05 -5.44 12.58
CA LYS A 178 -3.59 -6.83 12.47
C LYS A 178 -4.14 -7.63 13.63
N LEU A 179 -4.79 -8.76 13.36
CA LEU A 179 -5.21 -9.70 14.41
C LEU A 179 -4.01 -10.53 14.87
N VAL A 180 -3.79 -10.61 16.15
CA VAL A 180 -2.74 -11.42 16.76
C VAL A 180 -3.29 -12.24 17.91
N VAL A 181 -2.66 -13.39 18.19
CA VAL A 181 -2.92 -14.22 19.38
C VAL A 181 -1.65 -14.31 20.22
N ARG A 182 -1.81 -14.49 21.51
CA ARG A 182 -0.67 -14.70 22.43
C ARG A 182 -0.36 -16.18 22.50
N LEU A 183 0.92 -16.47 22.44
CA LEU A 183 1.44 -17.81 22.69
C LEU A 183 1.89 -17.82 24.15
N GLY A 184 1.07 -18.34 25.03
CA GLY A 184 1.37 -18.63 26.45
C GLY A 184 2.44 -17.82 27.16
#